data_b17cb886e1d0567183ef14877a26af3e
#
_entry.id   b17cb886e1d0567183ef14877a26af3e
#
_cell.length_a   1.000
_cell.length_b   1.000
_cell.length_c   1.000
_cell.angle_alpha   90.00
_cell.angle_beta   90.00
_cell.angle_gamma   90.00
#
_symmetry.space_group_name_H-M   'P 1'
#
loop_
_entity.id
_entity.type
_entity.pdbx_description
1 polymer ?
#
loop_
_entity_poly.entity_id
_entity_poly.type
_entity_poly.pdbx_seq_one_letter_code
_entity_poly.pdbx_strand_id
1 'polypeptide(L)'
;MQLVTTPLPGYFPPFGRSLGARPGPRITAEAGRPMPRLFGKNYTRQQLLNLVGDMSQVAGIRRAELVEGNERGADLVEVFNASGLCFSLLPGRALDIASAHYKGMSLCFRSKTGDVGPAFYEPEGYGWMRGSYLGLLTTCGLTFVGHPEVDPQEEEEELPLHGRLSYIPAKNVLAEGGWEGEDYVVRVRGKIREHIVFGPCLEMTREISTTLGESCIRIRDRVENLGADPTPLMVVYHTNPGFPLLDAGTRLVLHSRRTTEWLDDREVVPDDYTLVSAPRKKAHDDVYIHRPLADRRGNVHVGLINDRLELGLYWKFPRRELPILNQWQHFHRGTYVTGIEPGNCSVLGRAWNRKHKSLQYIQPGEVREFHLEIGVLDGAREIRAFEREVKRGVRSSSTTGS
;
A
#
# COMPACT_ATOMS: atom_id res chain seq x y z
N MET A 1 -37.77 59.33 -0.91
CA MET A 1 -36.93 58.88 0.21
C MET A 1 -35.77 58.06 -0.38
N GLN A 2 -34.67 58.75 -0.67
CA GLN A 2 -33.51 58.18 -1.38
C GLN A 2 -32.62 57.51 -0.33
N LEU A 3 -32.28 56.25 -0.55
CA LEU A 3 -31.26 55.55 0.22
C LEU A 3 -29.88 55.80 -0.41
N VAL A 4 -29.05 56.50 0.33
CA VAL A 4 -27.65 56.74 0.02
C VAL A 4 -26.83 55.54 0.50
N THR A 5 -26.17 54.84 -0.40
CA THR A 5 -25.18 53.78 -0.10
C THR A 5 -23.80 54.41 -0.16
N THR A 6 -23.10 54.52 0.97
CA THR A 6 -21.68 54.84 1.06
C THR A 6 -20.85 53.54 1.09
N PRO A 7 -19.77 53.38 0.27
CA PRO A 7 -18.84 52.26 0.38
C PRO A 7 -17.79 52.57 1.45
N LEU A 8 -17.51 51.58 2.31
CA LEU A 8 -16.38 51.60 3.23
C LEU A 8 -15.08 51.23 2.53
N PRO A 9 -13.96 51.88 2.76
CA PRO A 9 -12.67 51.52 2.19
C PRO A 9 -12.03 50.38 3.02
N GLY A 10 -11.90 49.20 2.42
CA GLY A 10 -11.13 48.11 2.96
C GLY A 10 -9.65 48.24 2.58
N TYR A 11 -8.83 48.66 3.53
CA TYR A 11 -7.37 48.61 3.39
C TYR A 11 -6.87 47.31 4.03
N PHE A 12 -6.39 46.35 3.24
CA PHE A 12 -5.61 45.24 3.72
C PHE A 12 -4.14 45.49 3.39
N PRO A 13 -3.22 45.46 4.37
CA PRO A 13 -1.80 45.53 4.09
C PRO A 13 -1.27 44.27 3.44
N PRO A 14 -0.24 44.34 2.59
CA PRO A 14 0.32 43.14 1.96
C PRO A 14 1.03 42.26 3.00
N PHE A 15 0.64 41.00 3.06
CA PHE A 15 1.29 39.99 3.88
C PHE A 15 2.76 39.84 3.51
N GLY A 16 3.60 39.90 4.52
CA GLY A 16 5.03 39.84 4.48
C GLY A 16 5.55 38.55 3.83
N ARG A 17 6.74 38.63 3.30
CA ARG A 17 7.52 37.60 2.59
C ARG A 17 7.54 36.28 3.37
N SER A 18 7.07 35.22 2.73
CA SER A 18 7.23 33.85 3.18
C SER A 18 8.72 33.50 3.23
N LEU A 19 9.20 33.11 4.40
CA LEU A 19 10.48 32.44 4.56
C LEU A 19 10.48 31.19 3.70
N GLY A 20 11.42 31.13 2.75
CA GLY A 20 11.49 30.10 1.73
C GLY A 20 11.66 28.71 2.32
N ALA A 21 10.63 27.91 2.24
CA ALA A 21 10.75 26.47 2.31
C ALA A 21 11.57 26.02 1.09
N ARG A 22 12.74 25.43 1.31
CA ARG A 22 13.50 24.80 0.23
C ARG A 22 12.60 23.76 -0.43
N PRO A 23 12.40 23.81 -1.76
CA PRO A 23 11.68 22.76 -2.45
C PRO A 23 12.45 21.45 -2.24
N GLY A 24 11.74 20.42 -1.76
CA GLY A 24 12.27 19.07 -1.72
C GLY A 24 12.76 18.64 -3.12
N PRO A 25 13.59 17.60 -3.24
CA PRO A 25 14.16 17.20 -4.50
C PRO A 25 13.05 17.02 -5.53
N ARG A 26 13.04 17.85 -6.57
CA ARG A 26 12.19 17.65 -7.74
C ARG A 26 12.55 16.27 -8.27
N ILE A 27 11.58 15.37 -8.32
CA ILE A 27 11.68 14.20 -9.18
C ILE A 27 11.82 14.80 -10.58
N THR A 28 13.03 14.83 -11.10
CA THR A 28 13.29 15.22 -12.48
C THR A 28 12.45 14.30 -13.35
N ALA A 29 11.52 14.89 -14.11
CA ALA A 29 10.82 14.17 -15.17
C ALA A 29 11.89 13.47 -16.01
N GLU A 30 11.91 12.14 -16.03
CA GLU A 30 12.81 11.38 -16.88
C GLU A 30 12.47 11.79 -18.32
N ALA A 31 13.37 12.53 -18.94
CA ALA A 31 13.26 12.91 -20.34
C ALA A 31 13.22 11.62 -21.17
N GLY A 32 12.05 11.30 -21.76
CA GLY A 32 11.87 10.16 -22.63
C GLY A 32 10.81 9.15 -22.21
N ARG A 33 9.92 9.45 -21.24
CA ARG A 33 8.75 8.57 -21.02
C ARG A 33 7.90 8.48 -22.29
N PRO A 34 7.51 7.26 -22.70
CA PRO A 34 6.62 7.10 -23.84
C PRO A 34 5.27 7.77 -23.54
N MET A 35 4.67 8.44 -24.53
CA MET A 35 3.33 9.00 -24.44
C MET A 35 2.34 7.95 -23.92
N PRO A 36 1.31 8.34 -23.12
CA PRO A 36 0.34 7.39 -22.59
C PRO A 36 -0.33 6.62 -23.72
N ARG A 37 -0.34 5.30 -23.61
CA ARG A 37 -0.99 4.40 -24.56
C ARG A 37 -2.38 4.07 -24.03
N LEU A 38 -3.40 4.62 -24.70
CA LEU A 38 -4.81 4.41 -24.35
C LEU A 38 -5.50 3.75 -25.53
N PHE A 39 -6.29 2.71 -25.26
CA PHE A 39 -7.14 2.07 -26.28
C PHE A 39 -6.35 1.66 -27.55
N GLY A 40 -5.11 1.21 -27.37
CA GLY A 40 -4.25 0.75 -28.47
C GLY A 40 -3.46 1.83 -29.21
N LYS A 41 -3.62 3.12 -28.87
CA LYS A 41 -2.97 4.26 -29.53
C LYS A 41 -2.24 5.15 -28.49
N ASN A 42 -1.14 5.77 -28.91
CA ASN A 42 -0.45 6.78 -28.09
C ASN A 42 -1.09 8.15 -28.32
N TYR A 43 -1.22 8.93 -27.25
CA TYR A 43 -1.80 10.28 -27.28
C TYR A 43 -0.88 11.27 -26.60
N THR A 44 -0.69 12.45 -27.23
CA THR A 44 -0.14 13.61 -26.52
C THR A 44 -1.23 14.24 -25.66
N ARG A 45 -0.82 15.05 -24.67
CA ARG A 45 -1.74 15.89 -23.88
C ARG A 45 -2.71 16.67 -24.77
N GLN A 46 -2.19 17.37 -25.78
CA GLN A 46 -3.03 18.19 -26.69
C GLN A 46 -4.04 17.35 -27.49
N GLN A 47 -3.64 16.15 -27.93
CA GLN A 47 -4.56 15.26 -28.64
C GLN A 47 -5.70 14.79 -27.74
N LEU A 48 -5.41 14.47 -26.47
CA LEU A 48 -6.45 14.10 -25.51
C LEU A 48 -7.40 15.27 -25.23
N LEU A 49 -6.85 16.46 -24.96
CA LEU A 49 -7.66 17.65 -24.69
C LEU A 49 -8.57 18.06 -25.86
N ASN A 50 -8.23 17.65 -27.10
CA ASN A 50 -9.11 17.86 -28.26
C ASN A 50 -10.25 16.84 -28.36
N LEU A 51 -10.20 15.73 -27.59
CA LEU A 51 -11.16 14.61 -27.69
C LEU A 51 -12.08 14.52 -26.47
N VAL A 52 -11.64 14.99 -25.32
CA VAL A 52 -12.39 14.89 -24.06
C VAL A 52 -12.99 16.23 -23.68
N GLY A 53 -14.23 16.23 -23.24
CA GLY A 53 -14.86 17.42 -22.65
C GLY A 53 -14.32 17.70 -21.25
N ASP A 54 -14.01 16.62 -20.51
CA ASP A 54 -13.39 16.64 -19.19
C ASP A 54 -12.50 15.42 -19.03
N MET A 55 -11.38 15.55 -18.33
CA MET A 55 -10.44 14.44 -18.11
C MET A 55 -11.06 13.27 -17.34
N SER A 56 -12.13 13.51 -16.58
CA SER A 56 -12.90 12.45 -15.91
C SER A 56 -13.56 11.44 -16.85
N GLN A 57 -13.56 11.70 -18.18
CA GLN A 57 -13.95 10.67 -19.16
C GLN A 57 -12.94 9.53 -19.26
N VAL A 58 -11.67 9.76 -18.90
CA VAL A 58 -10.58 8.78 -19.09
C VAL A 58 -9.78 8.53 -17.81
N ALA A 59 -9.64 9.52 -16.95
CA ALA A 59 -8.97 9.36 -15.67
C ALA A 59 -9.51 10.35 -14.64
N GLY A 60 -9.64 9.93 -13.40
CA GLY A 60 -10.17 10.82 -12.38
C GLY A 60 -10.44 10.16 -11.05
N ILE A 61 -11.12 10.91 -10.22
CA ILE A 61 -11.48 10.57 -8.85
C ILE A 61 -12.97 10.81 -8.67
N ARG A 62 -13.63 9.88 -7.97
CA ARG A 62 -14.96 10.08 -7.42
C ARG A 62 -14.90 9.91 -5.91
N ARG A 63 -15.49 10.84 -5.17
CA ARG A 63 -15.70 10.71 -3.72
C ARG A 63 -17.15 10.36 -3.45
N ALA A 64 -17.36 9.46 -2.50
CA ALA A 64 -18.67 9.04 -2.01
C ALA A 64 -18.61 8.76 -0.51
N GLU A 65 -19.76 8.61 0.11
CA GLU A 65 -19.91 8.12 1.48
C GLU A 65 -20.77 6.87 1.46
N LEU A 66 -20.37 5.84 2.20
CA LEU A 66 -21.14 4.61 2.38
C LEU A 66 -22.17 4.82 3.48
N VAL A 67 -23.42 4.39 3.26
CA VAL A 67 -24.56 4.84 4.11
C VAL A 67 -25.29 3.71 4.83
N GLU A 68 -24.89 2.44 4.62
CA GLU A 68 -25.62 1.29 5.18
C GLU A 68 -24.79 0.49 6.19
N GLY A 69 -25.46 -0.07 7.19
CA GLY A 69 -24.86 -0.98 8.17
C GLY A 69 -23.63 -0.42 8.85
N ASN A 70 -22.61 -1.25 9.00
CA ASN A 70 -21.31 -0.88 9.57
C ASN A 70 -20.44 -0.06 8.60
N GLU A 71 -20.85 0.09 7.35
CA GLU A 71 -20.18 0.93 6.35
C GLU A 71 -20.56 2.42 6.51
N ARG A 72 -21.62 2.72 7.24
CA ARG A 72 -22.14 4.09 7.40
C ARG A 72 -21.06 5.05 7.89
N GLY A 73 -20.92 6.16 7.17
CA GLY A 73 -19.96 7.20 7.47
C GLY A 73 -18.53 6.88 7.00
N ALA A 74 -18.33 5.78 6.27
CA ALA A 74 -17.06 5.51 5.65
C ALA A 74 -16.93 6.30 4.34
N ASP A 75 -15.99 7.25 4.29
CA ASP A 75 -15.61 7.93 3.05
C ASP A 75 -14.97 6.94 2.07
N LEU A 76 -15.34 7.05 0.80
CA LEU A 76 -14.81 6.29 -0.31
C LEU A 76 -14.18 7.23 -1.35
N VAL A 77 -12.99 6.91 -1.83
CA VAL A 77 -12.33 7.58 -2.95
C VAL A 77 -12.05 6.55 -4.04
N GLU A 78 -12.82 6.60 -5.12
CA GLU A 78 -12.61 5.75 -6.29
C GLU A 78 -11.65 6.43 -7.27
N VAL A 79 -10.69 5.68 -7.79
CA VAL A 79 -9.66 6.13 -8.74
C VAL A 79 -9.68 5.25 -9.98
N PHE A 80 -9.62 5.86 -11.17
CA PHE A 80 -9.52 5.19 -12.47
C PHE A 80 -8.62 5.99 -13.43
N ASN A 81 -8.00 5.32 -14.43
CA ASN A 81 -6.97 5.94 -15.26
C ASN A 81 -6.87 5.41 -16.69
N ALA A 82 -7.97 4.92 -17.27
CA ALA A 82 -8.07 4.34 -18.63
C ALA A 82 -7.15 3.17 -18.98
N SER A 83 -6.35 2.66 -18.03
CA SER A 83 -5.57 1.43 -18.27
C SER A 83 -6.40 0.16 -18.14
N GLY A 84 -7.60 0.27 -17.59
CA GLY A 84 -8.42 -0.81 -17.09
C GLY A 84 -8.26 -1.05 -15.58
N LEU A 85 -7.30 -0.40 -14.93
CA LEU A 85 -7.12 -0.40 -13.47
C LEU A 85 -8.07 0.60 -12.83
N CYS A 86 -8.81 0.13 -11.82
CA CYS A 86 -9.67 0.95 -10.98
C CYS A 86 -9.53 0.44 -9.54
N PHE A 87 -9.47 1.35 -8.57
CA PHE A 87 -9.33 0.98 -7.17
C PHE A 87 -10.01 2.00 -6.27
N SER A 88 -10.38 1.57 -5.06
CA SER A 88 -11.00 2.42 -4.05
C SER A 88 -10.17 2.51 -2.79
N LEU A 89 -10.11 3.71 -2.24
CA LEU A 89 -9.43 4.04 -0.98
C LEU A 89 -10.46 4.39 0.08
N LEU A 90 -10.16 4.06 1.33
CA LEU A 90 -10.96 4.47 2.49
C LEU A 90 -10.16 5.49 3.34
N PRO A 91 -10.45 6.80 3.20
CA PRO A 91 -9.83 7.82 4.06
C PRO A 91 -9.97 7.55 5.55
N GLY A 92 -11.11 7.02 5.98
CA GLY A 92 -11.36 6.60 7.36
C GLY A 92 -10.52 5.40 7.83
N ARG A 93 -9.79 4.75 6.94
CA ARG A 93 -9.00 3.54 7.18
C ARG A 93 -7.57 3.74 6.64
N ALA A 94 -6.89 4.77 7.14
CA ALA A 94 -5.51 5.12 6.79
C ALA A 94 -5.24 5.28 5.27
N LEU A 95 -6.26 5.60 4.46
CA LEU A 95 -6.19 5.60 2.99
C LEU A 95 -5.81 4.23 2.41
N ASP A 96 -6.11 3.14 3.08
CA ASP A 96 -5.88 1.79 2.57
C ASP A 96 -6.76 1.49 1.35
N ILE A 97 -6.34 0.51 0.54
CA ILE A 97 -6.97 0.17 -0.74
C ILE A 97 -8.01 -0.94 -0.50
N ALA A 98 -9.28 -0.54 -0.37
CA ALA A 98 -10.37 -1.45 -0.05
C ALA A 98 -10.70 -2.40 -1.19
N SER A 99 -10.63 -1.94 -2.44
CA SER A 99 -10.85 -2.78 -3.61
C SER A 99 -9.93 -2.38 -4.76
N ALA A 100 -9.63 -3.33 -5.63
CA ALA A 100 -8.94 -3.08 -6.89
C ALA A 100 -9.43 -4.05 -7.95
N HIS A 101 -9.64 -3.52 -9.15
CA HIS A 101 -10.09 -4.28 -10.32
C HIS A 101 -9.25 -3.94 -11.53
N TYR A 102 -9.04 -4.92 -12.38
CA TYR A 102 -8.42 -4.73 -13.68
C TYR A 102 -9.28 -5.32 -14.77
N LYS A 103 -9.72 -4.49 -15.71
CA LYS A 103 -10.63 -4.88 -16.81
C LYS A 103 -11.85 -5.69 -16.31
N GLY A 104 -12.42 -5.28 -15.18
CA GLY A 104 -13.59 -5.90 -14.55
C GLY A 104 -13.31 -7.12 -13.67
N MET A 105 -12.07 -7.64 -13.62
CA MET A 105 -11.67 -8.72 -12.72
C MET A 105 -11.17 -8.16 -11.40
N SER A 106 -11.63 -8.74 -10.28
CA SER A 106 -11.08 -8.43 -8.96
C SER A 106 -9.64 -8.89 -8.83
N LEU A 107 -8.78 -8.04 -8.25
CA LEU A 107 -7.38 -8.35 -7.94
C LEU A 107 -7.18 -8.76 -6.49
N CYS A 108 -8.17 -8.52 -5.63
CA CYS A 108 -8.02 -8.71 -4.19
C CYS A 108 -9.18 -9.50 -3.58
N PHE A 109 -8.90 -10.05 -2.41
CA PHE A 109 -9.89 -10.66 -1.55
C PHE A 109 -10.73 -9.58 -0.85
N ARG A 110 -12.02 -9.87 -0.70
CA ARG A 110 -12.95 -9.07 0.10
C ARG A 110 -13.55 -9.94 1.19
N SER A 111 -13.32 -9.57 2.43
CA SER A 111 -13.89 -10.33 3.54
C SER A 111 -15.40 -10.08 3.67
N LYS A 112 -16.06 -10.96 4.43
CA LYS A 112 -17.50 -10.88 4.69
C LYS A 112 -17.89 -9.71 5.61
N THR A 113 -16.90 -9.00 6.19
CA THR A 113 -17.16 -7.85 7.07
C THR A 113 -17.64 -6.61 6.30
N GLY A 114 -17.27 -6.50 5.01
CA GLY A 114 -17.50 -5.28 4.23
C GLY A 114 -16.56 -4.14 4.60
N ASP A 115 -16.84 -2.94 4.12
CA ASP A 115 -16.04 -1.72 4.35
C ASP A 115 -16.45 -1.03 5.66
N VAL A 116 -16.11 -1.65 6.78
CA VAL A 116 -16.49 -1.19 8.11
C VAL A 116 -15.86 0.17 8.42
N GLY A 117 -16.71 1.14 8.78
CA GLY A 117 -16.28 2.48 9.18
C GLY A 117 -15.43 2.45 10.46
N PRO A 118 -14.54 3.44 10.65
CA PRO A 118 -13.60 3.45 11.78
C PRO A 118 -14.29 3.52 13.16
N ALA A 119 -15.52 4.04 13.23
CA ALA A 119 -16.28 4.11 14.47
C ALA A 119 -16.68 2.74 15.03
N PHE A 120 -16.61 1.67 14.22
CA PHE A 120 -16.91 0.29 14.62
C PHE A 120 -15.66 -0.54 14.96
N TYR A 121 -14.51 0.13 15.11
CA TYR A 121 -13.28 -0.55 15.48
C TYR A 121 -13.34 -1.09 16.90
N GLU A 122 -13.00 -2.36 17.05
CA GLU A 122 -12.81 -3.03 18.33
C GLU A 122 -11.29 -3.11 18.60
N PRO A 123 -10.73 -2.30 19.51
CA PRO A 123 -9.28 -2.17 19.66
C PRO A 123 -8.60 -3.30 20.43
N GLU A 124 -9.36 -4.21 21.03
CA GLU A 124 -8.84 -5.22 21.95
C GLU A 124 -8.57 -6.56 21.25
N GLY A 125 -7.44 -7.18 21.54
CA GLY A 125 -7.09 -8.52 21.09
C GLY A 125 -7.24 -8.69 19.59
N TYR A 126 -8.11 -9.61 19.19
CA TYR A 126 -8.44 -9.92 17.79
C TYR A 126 -9.62 -9.12 17.21
N GLY A 127 -10.07 -8.05 17.88
CA GLY A 127 -11.18 -7.21 17.41
C GLY A 127 -10.93 -6.62 16.02
N TRP A 128 -9.68 -6.40 15.65
CA TRP A 128 -9.24 -6.00 14.30
C TRP A 128 -9.91 -6.84 13.18
N MET A 129 -10.06 -8.18 13.40
CA MET A 129 -10.67 -9.07 12.41
C MET A 129 -12.15 -8.84 12.17
N ARG A 130 -12.89 -8.22 13.12
CA ARG A 130 -14.33 -7.98 13.00
C ARG A 130 -14.69 -6.86 12.04
N GLY A 131 -13.72 -5.97 11.77
CA GLY A 131 -13.90 -4.86 10.86
C GLY A 131 -12.90 -4.85 9.69
N SER A 132 -12.16 -5.94 9.46
CA SER A 132 -11.16 -5.98 8.38
C SER A 132 -11.76 -6.47 7.07
N TYR A 133 -11.88 -5.57 6.11
CA TYR A 133 -12.26 -5.90 4.74
C TYR A 133 -11.16 -6.67 3.98
N LEU A 134 -9.91 -6.65 4.47
CA LEU A 134 -8.67 -7.06 3.83
C LEU A 134 -8.35 -6.22 2.58
N GLY A 135 -9.13 -6.30 1.50
CA GLY A 135 -8.93 -5.48 0.30
C GLY A 135 -7.61 -5.76 -0.42
N LEU A 136 -7.19 -4.85 -1.32
CA LEU A 136 -5.87 -4.97 -1.93
C LEU A 136 -4.76 -4.61 -0.93
N LEU A 137 -5.02 -3.65 -0.04
CA LEU A 137 -4.05 -3.24 0.97
C LEU A 137 -4.77 -2.93 2.28
N THR A 138 -4.27 -3.50 3.36
CA THR A 138 -4.50 -3.06 4.74
C THR A 138 -3.12 -2.86 5.38
N THR A 139 -2.80 -1.62 5.78
CA THR A 139 -1.48 -1.32 6.35
C THR A 139 -1.47 -1.59 7.84
N CYS A 140 -0.54 -2.44 8.28
CA CYS A 140 -0.33 -2.77 9.70
C CYS A 140 0.77 -1.88 10.30
N GLY A 141 0.59 -1.48 11.53
CA GLY A 141 1.54 -0.60 12.23
C GLY A 141 0.83 0.50 13.03
N LEU A 142 1.51 1.60 13.36
CA LEU A 142 2.94 2.00 13.18
C LEU A 142 3.85 1.51 14.31
N THR A 143 3.31 1.42 15.54
CA THR A 143 4.10 1.04 16.73
C THR A 143 4.13 -0.46 16.94
N PHE A 144 3.20 -1.20 16.31
CA PHE A 144 3.05 -2.63 16.49
C PHE A 144 2.53 -3.34 15.24
N VAL A 145 3.08 -4.54 14.96
CA VAL A 145 2.57 -5.51 13.98
C VAL A 145 2.73 -6.90 14.54
N GLY A 146 1.68 -7.70 14.56
CA GLY A 146 1.73 -9.09 15.03
C GLY A 146 0.42 -9.56 15.63
N HIS A 147 0.45 -10.73 16.25
CA HIS A 147 -0.61 -11.23 17.12
C HIS A 147 -0.71 -10.35 18.38
N PRO A 148 -1.89 -10.30 19.05
CA PRO A 148 -1.99 -9.56 20.31
C PRO A 148 -0.93 -10.00 21.31
N GLU A 149 -0.20 -9.03 21.87
CA GLU A 149 0.83 -9.30 22.89
C GLU A 149 0.93 -8.15 23.88
N VAL A 150 1.44 -8.44 25.06
CA VAL A 150 1.93 -7.43 26.01
C VAL A 150 3.44 -7.35 25.86
N ASP A 151 3.98 -6.15 25.61
CA ASP A 151 5.41 -5.93 25.56
C ASP A 151 5.95 -5.56 26.96
N PRO A 152 6.60 -6.50 27.67
CA PRO A 152 6.99 -6.26 29.07
C PRO A 152 8.12 -5.23 29.22
N GLN A 153 8.70 -4.77 28.11
CA GLN A 153 9.79 -3.79 28.14
C GLN A 153 9.33 -2.35 27.93
N GLU A 154 8.15 -2.16 27.36
CA GLU A 154 7.74 -0.83 26.92
C GLU A 154 6.34 -0.43 27.40
N GLU A 155 5.43 -1.37 27.62
CA GLU A 155 4.04 -1.06 27.94
C GLU A 155 3.40 -2.15 28.80
N GLU A 156 2.45 -1.73 29.66
CA GLU A 156 1.57 -2.65 30.38
C GLU A 156 0.30 -2.95 29.55
N GLU A 157 0.05 -2.18 28.48
CA GLU A 157 -1.14 -2.33 27.64
C GLU A 157 -0.99 -3.48 26.64
N GLU A 158 -2.06 -4.24 26.44
CA GLU A 158 -2.13 -5.21 25.36
C GLU A 158 -2.13 -4.52 23.99
N LEU A 159 -1.18 -4.91 23.14
CA LEU A 159 -1.07 -4.46 21.77
C LEU A 159 -2.02 -5.29 20.89
N PRO A 160 -2.96 -4.66 20.15
CA PRO A 160 -3.95 -5.39 19.38
C PRO A 160 -3.36 -6.02 18.11
N LEU A 161 -4.05 -7.02 17.54
CA LEU A 161 -3.67 -7.64 16.28
C LEU A 161 -3.30 -6.58 15.22
N HIS A 162 -2.08 -6.66 14.67
CA HIS A 162 -1.55 -5.81 13.61
C HIS A 162 -1.52 -4.29 13.88
N GLY A 163 -1.70 -3.88 15.12
CA GLY A 163 -1.70 -2.47 15.52
C GLY A 163 -2.99 -1.73 15.18
N ARG A 164 -2.93 -0.41 15.24
CA ARG A 164 -4.13 0.45 15.15
C ARG A 164 -4.22 1.23 13.83
N LEU A 165 -3.14 1.29 13.04
CA LEU A 165 -3.00 2.19 11.89
C LEU A 165 -4.18 2.12 10.93
N SER A 166 -4.57 0.91 10.50
CA SER A 166 -5.64 0.69 9.51
C SER A 166 -7.05 1.11 9.96
N TYR A 167 -7.19 1.59 11.21
CA TYR A 167 -8.44 2.12 11.75
C TYR A 167 -8.36 3.61 12.11
N ILE A 168 -7.24 4.26 11.81
CA ILE A 168 -7.06 5.69 12.07
C ILE A 168 -7.50 6.49 10.84
N PRO A 169 -8.51 7.38 10.96
CA PRO A 169 -8.90 8.25 9.87
C PRO A 169 -7.80 9.22 9.46
N ALA A 170 -7.59 9.35 8.16
CA ALA A 170 -6.69 10.34 7.59
C ALA A 170 -7.26 11.74 7.72
N LYS A 171 -6.39 12.72 8.00
CA LYS A 171 -6.69 14.15 7.98
C LYS A 171 -6.05 14.82 6.77
N ASN A 172 -6.52 16.01 6.43
CA ASN A 172 -5.99 16.83 5.32
C ASN A 172 -5.96 16.05 4.01
N VAL A 173 -7.05 15.34 3.71
CA VAL A 173 -7.16 14.49 2.52
C VAL A 173 -7.31 15.36 1.28
N LEU A 174 -6.29 15.35 0.42
CA LEU A 174 -6.29 15.92 -0.91
C LEU A 174 -6.44 14.80 -1.94
N ALA A 175 -7.40 14.95 -2.85
CA ALA A 175 -7.62 13.98 -3.92
C ALA A 175 -7.81 14.78 -5.23
N GLU A 176 -6.84 14.65 -6.14
CA GLU A 176 -6.79 15.48 -7.35
C GLU A 176 -6.19 14.71 -8.54
N GLY A 177 -6.56 15.15 -9.75
CA GLY A 177 -5.91 14.76 -10.99
C GLY A 177 -5.33 15.99 -11.69
N GLY A 178 -4.13 15.87 -12.26
CA GLY A 178 -3.47 16.99 -12.89
C GLY A 178 -2.39 16.59 -13.89
N TRP A 179 -2.07 17.53 -14.80
CA TRP A 179 -1.01 17.36 -15.76
C TRP A 179 0.34 17.74 -15.18
N GLU A 180 1.29 16.82 -15.25
CA GLU A 180 2.71 17.01 -14.97
C GLU A 180 3.50 16.79 -16.27
N GLY A 181 3.70 17.87 -17.03
CA GLY A 181 4.20 17.76 -18.40
C GLY A 181 3.20 17.06 -19.33
N GLU A 182 3.59 15.93 -19.90
CA GLU A 182 2.74 15.08 -20.75
C GLU A 182 2.00 13.98 -19.96
N ASP A 183 2.32 13.78 -18.67
CA ASP A 183 1.69 12.78 -17.82
C ASP A 183 0.48 13.39 -17.09
N TYR A 184 -0.66 12.72 -17.13
CA TYR A 184 -1.80 13.04 -16.27
C TYR A 184 -1.75 12.13 -15.04
N VAL A 185 -1.46 12.70 -13.90
CA VAL A 185 -1.32 11.98 -12.63
C VAL A 185 -2.55 12.17 -11.78
N VAL A 186 -3.10 11.06 -11.28
CA VAL A 186 -4.16 11.03 -10.28
C VAL A 186 -3.51 10.68 -8.95
N ARG A 187 -3.73 11.50 -7.91
CA ARG A 187 -3.16 11.27 -6.59
C ARG A 187 -4.14 11.52 -5.46
N VAL A 188 -3.98 10.76 -4.39
CA VAL A 188 -4.69 10.96 -3.13
C VAL A 188 -3.64 11.00 -2.03
N ARG A 189 -3.70 12.04 -1.21
CA ARG A 189 -2.74 12.26 -0.11
C ARG A 189 -3.48 12.57 1.18
N GLY A 190 -2.95 12.10 2.33
CA GLY A 190 -3.49 12.41 3.65
C GLY A 190 -2.47 12.16 4.74
N LYS A 191 -2.82 12.57 5.98
CA LYS A 191 -2.00 12.39 7.17
C LYS A 191 -2.73 11.50 8.17
N ILE A 192 -2.04 10.49 8.67
CA ILE A 192 -2.54 9.54 9.65
C ILE A 192 -1.63 9.66 10.89
N ARG A 193 -2.21 9.87 12.07
CA ARG A 193 -1.42 10.03 13.29
C ARG A 193 -1.82 8.99 14.32
N GLU A 194 -0.91 8.07 14.61
CA GLU A 194 -1.01 7.15 15.73
C GLU A 194 -0.39 7.82 16.97
N HIS A 195 -1.16 7.97 18.02
CA HIS A 195 -0.74 8.71 19.20
C HIS A 195 -1.55 8.34 20.44
N ILE A 196 -0.95 8.58 21.58
CA ILE A 196 -1.57 8.50 22.90
C ILE A 196 -1.17 9.75 23.71
N VAL A 197 -1.99 10.16 24.67
CA VAL A 197 -1.79 11.43 25.42
C VAL A 197 -0.41 11.51 26.10
N PHE A 198 0.05 10.45 26.70
CA PHE A 198 1.33 10.37 27.41
C PHE A 198 2.21 9.24 26.85
N GLY A 199 2.40 9.20 25.56
CA GLY A 199 3.18 8.13 24.92
C GLY A 199 3.56 8.47 23.48
N PRO A 200 3.72 7.45 22.63
CA PRO A 200 4.16 7.60 21.24
C PRO A 200 3.29 8.57 20.43
N CYS A 201 3.94 9.28 19.50
CA CYS A 201 3.26 10.12 18.51
C CYS A 201 3.96 10.00 17.16
N LEU A 202 3.45 9.11 16.30
CA LEU A 202 3.94 8.93 14.93
C LEU A 202 2.94 9.48 13.93
N GLU A 203 3.41 10.32 12.99
CA GLU A 203 2.59 10.82 11.89
C GLU A 203 3.07 10.25 10.56
N MET A 204 2.20 9.52 9.87
CA MET A 204 2.40 9.06 8.50
C MET A 204 1.75 10.07 7.54
N THR A 205 2.51 10.59 6.60
CA THR A 205 1.98 11.26 5.41
C THR A 205 2.01 10.26 4.26
N ARG A 206 0.83 9.84 3.81
CA ARG A 206 0.65 8.87 2.72
C ARG A 206 0.27 9.59 1.44
N GLU A 207 0.90 9.21 0.33
CA GLU A 207 0.49 9.56 -1.02
C GLU A 207 0.31 8.29 -1.86
N ILE A 208 -0.87 8.16 -2.47
CA ILE A 208 -1.19 7.08 -3.41
C ILE A 208 -1.46 7.72 -4.76
N SER A 209 -0.78 7.23 -5.80
CA SER A 209 -0.87 7.81 -7.13
C SER A 209 -0.89 6.76 -8.24
N THR A 210 -1.45 7.15 -9.36
CA THR A 210 -1.41 6.39 -10.62
C THR A 210 -1.34 7.37 -11.79
N THR A 211 -0.75 6.96 -12.91
CA THR A 211 -0.64 7.78 -14.11
C THR A 211 -1.59 7.27 -15.19
N LEU A 212 -2.15 8.15 -15.97
CA LEU A 212 -3.02 7.83 -17.09
C LEU A 212 -2.43 6.76 -18.00
N GLY A 213 -3.18 5.67 -18.19
CA GLY A 213 -2.77 4.54 -19.03
C GLY A 213 -1.78 3.56 -18.41
N GLU A 214 -1.26 3.81 -17.21
CA GLU A 214 -0.41 2.88 -16.48
C GLU A 214 -1.23 1.94 -15.60
N SER A 215 -0.90 0.65 -15.62
CA SER A 215 -1.59 -0.36 -14.79
C SER A 215 -0.88 -0.58 -13.45
N CYS A 216 -0.53 0.50 -12.75
CA CYS A 216 0.12 0.42 -11.45
C CYS A 216 -0.35 1.50 -10.47
N ILE A 217 -0.23 1.19 -9.20
CA ILE A 217 -0.48 2.05 -8.03
C ILE A 217 0.85 2.28 -7.35
N ARG A 218 1.20 3.53 -7.08
CA ARG A 218 2.40 3.91 -6.32
C ARG A 218 1.99 4.44 -4.96
N ILE A 219 2.62 3.93 -3.93
CA ILE A 219 2.43 4.33 -2.54
C ILE A 219 3.75 4.92 -2.06
N ARG A 220 3.68 6.12 -1.50
CA ARG A 220 4.79 6.77 -0.82
C ARG A 220 4.31 7.19 0.57
N ASP A 221 4.94 6.63 1.58
CA ASP A 221 4.69 6.95 2.97
C ASP A 221 5.93 7.60 3.59
N ARG A 222 5.68 8.68 4.33
CA ARG A 222 6.67 9.39 5.13
C ARG A 222 6.20 9.36 6.58
N VAL A 223 6.91 8.63 7.43
CA VAL A 223 6.62 8.55 8.86
C VAL A 223 7.59 9.42 9.63
N GLU A 224 7.06 10.25 10.53
CA GLU A 224 7.82 11.15 11.40
C GLU A 224 7.47 10.88 12.86
N ASN A 225 8.48 10.79 13.71
CA ASN A 225 8.28 10.75 15.15
C ASN A 225 8.11 12.18 15.69
N LEU A 226 6.90 12.52 16.06
CA LEU A 226 6.54 13.80 16.69
C LEU A 226 6.56 13.73 18.22
N GLY A 227 6.87 12.57 18.79
CA GLY A 227 7.03 12.36 20.23
C GLY A 227 8.40 12.80 20.74
N ALA A 228 8.58 12.76 22.06
CA ALA A 228 9.81 13.14 22.72
C ALA A 228 10.82 11.98 22.86
N ASP A 229 10.38 10.74 22.68
CA ASP A 229 11.18 9.54 22.94
C ASP A 229 11.35 8.67 21.68
N PRO A 230 12.44 7.88 21.59
CA PRO A 230 12.60 6.86 20.57
C PRO A 230 11.42 5.89 20.61
N THR A 231 10.76 5.67 19.47
CA THR A 231 9.54 4.86 19.38
C THR A 231 9.77 3.67 18.44
N PRO A 232 9.26 2.45 18.77
CA PRO A 232 9.25 1.35 17.83
C PRO A 232 8.57 1.76 16.52
N LEU A 233 9.16 1.38 15.39
CA LEU A 233 8.58 1.60 14.05
C LEU A 233 8.42 0.27 13.35
N MET A 234 7.18 -0.15 13.21
CA MET A 234 6.78 -1.39 12.55
C MET A 234 5.74 -1.07 11.47
N VAL A 235 6.08 -1.33 10.22
CA VAL A 235 5.18 -1.12 9.08
C VAL A 235 5.18 -2.35 8.20
N VAL A 236 3.98 -2.88 7.94
CA VAL A 236 3.76 -3.98 6.99
C VAL A 236 2.62 -3.61 6.05
N TYR A 237 2.87 -3.68 4.76
CA TYR A 237 1.88 -3.48 3.71
C TYR A 237 1.20 -4.81 3.41
N HIS A 238 0.17 -5.13 4.17
CA HIS A 238 -0.56 -6.38 4.08
C HIS A 238 -1.47 -6.39 2.85
N THR A 239 -0.94 -6.83 1.71
CA THR A 239 -1.72 -6.94 0.48
C THR A 239 -2.34 -8.31 0.34
N ASN A 240 -3.61 -8.36 -0.11
CA ASN A 240 -4.44 -9.55 -0.05
C ASN A 240 -5.00 -9.94 -1.42
N PRO A 241 -4.20 -10.51 -2.32
CA PRO A 241 -4.70 -11.08 -3.57
C PRO A 241 -5.78 -12.13 -3.33
N GLY A 242 -6.82 -12.11 -4.19
CA GLY A 242 -7.96 -13.01 -4.10
C GLY A 242 -8.42 -13.52 -5.47
N PHE A 243 -9.51 -14.30 -5.48
CA PHE A 243 -10.12 -14.79 -6.72
C PHE A 243 -10.64 -13.60 -7.58
N PRO A 244 -10.49 -13.62 -8.92
CA PRO A 244 -10.02 -14.73 -9.76
C PRO A 244 -8.51 -14.79 -10.01
N LEU A 245 -7.74 -13.76 -9.63
CA LEU A 245 -6.28 -13.79 -9.79
C LEU A 245 -5.66 -14.94 -8.99
N LEU A 246 -6.06 -15.07 -7.72
CA LEU A 246 -5.69 -16.21 -6.87
C LEU A 246 -6.59 -17.40 -7.21
N ASP A 247 -5.98 -18.45 -7.76
CA ASP A 247 -6.63 -19.73 -8.06
C ASP A 247 -5.62 -20.87 -7.94
N ALA A 248 -6.08 -22.11 -7.91
CA ALA A 248 -5.18 -23.26 -7.91
C ALA A 248 -4.22 -23.21 -9.10
N GLY A 249 -2.92 -23.36 -8.84
CA GLY A 249 -1.88 -23.26 -9.85
C GLY A 249 -1.33 -21.84 -10.05
N THR A 250 -1.87 -20.82 -9.39
CA THR A 250 -1.25 -19.49 -9.34
C THR A 250 0.13 -19.60 -8.68
N ARG A 251 1.12 -18.91 -9.25
CA ARG A 251 2.54 -19.04 -8.85
C ARG A 251 3.04 -17.75 -8.23
N LEU A 252 3.76 -17.86 -7.10
CA LEU A 252 4.59 -16.78 -6.56
C LEU A 252 5.97 -16.81 -7.23
N VAL A 253 6.37 -15.67 -7.80
CA VAL A 253 7.68 -15.46 -8.40
C VAL A 253 8.46 -14.52 -7.49
N LEU A 254 9.48 -15.04 -6.83
CA LEU A 254 10.28 -14.35 -5.84
C LEU A 254 11.69 -14.93 -5.83
N HIS A 255 12.70 -14.10 -5.56
CA HIS A 255 14.01 -14.58 -5.15
C HIS A 255 14.29 -14.17 -3.70
N SER A 256 14.45 -15.15 -2.85
CA SER A 256 14.81 -14.98 -1.44
C SER A 256 16.16 -15.62 -1.16
N ARG A 257 16.97 -14.94 -0.34
CA ARG A 257 18.22 -15.50 0.17
C ARG A 257 17.94 -16.60 1.20
N ARG A 258 16.88 -16.44 1.98
CA ARG A 258 16.43 -17.36 3.00
C ARG A 258 14.94 -17.16 3.19
N THR A 259 14.23 -18.26 3.37
CA THR A 259 12.81 -18.28 3.72
C THR A 259 12.64 -19.19 4.92
N THR A 260 11.93 -18.74 5.95
CA THR A 260 11.63 -19.53 7.15
C THR A 260 10.13 -19.59 7.38
N GLU A 261 9.68 -20.70 7.94
CA GLU A 261 8.34 -20.85 8.47
C GLU A 261 8.23 -20.16 9.85
N TRP A 262 7.06 -19.63 10.18
CA TRP A 262 6.89 -18.77 11.35
C TRP A 262 6.89 -19.52 12.69
N LEU A 263 6.45 -20.79 12.71
CA LEU A 263 6.25 -21.53 13.97
C LEU A 263 7.57 -21.90 14.67
N ASP A 264 8.57 -22.30 13.90
CA ASP A 264 9.82 -22.86 14.43
C ASP A 264 11.10 -22.28 13.79
N ASP A 265 10.98 -21.21 13.01
CA ASP A 265 12.08 -20.63 12.23
C ASP A 265 12.74 -21.63 11.25
N ARG A 266 12.05 -22.74 10.95
CA ARG A 266 12.55 -23.76 10.03
C ARG A 266 12.73 -23.18 8.63
N GLU A 267 13.91 -23.38 8.07
CA GLU A 267 14.16 -23.01 6.68
C GLU A 267 13.37 -23.92 5.74
N VAL A 268 12.70 -23.32 4.76
CA VAL A 268 11.82 -23.99 3.79
C VAL A 268 12.30 -23.76 2.37
N VAL A 269 11.94 -24.68 1.49
CA VAL A 269 12.29 -24.63 0.08
C VAL A 269 11.18 -23.99 -0.76
N PRO A 270 11.48 -23.52 -2.01
CA PRO A 270 10.47 -22.85 -2.85
C PRO A 270 9.19 -23.64 -3.08
N ASP A 271 9.26 -24.96 -3.17
CA ASP A 271 8.08 -25.81 -3.40
C ASP A 271 7.03 -25.72 -2.26
N ASP A 272 7.46 -25.32 -1.04
CA ASP A 272 6.57 -25.18 0.11
C ASP A 272 5.64 -23.96 -0.01
N TYR A 273 6.07 -22.89 -0.69
CA TYR A 273 5.38 -21.61 -0.64
C TYR A 273 5.07 -20.96 -1.99
N THR A 274 5.60 -21.49 -3.11
CA THR A 274 5.47 -20.80 -4.41
C THR A 274 4.21 -21.14 -5.18
N LEU A 275 3.55 -22.25 -4.87
CA LEU A 275 2.37 -22.71 -5.61
C LEU A 275 1.11 -22.62 -4.76
N VAL A 276 0.10 -21.95 -5.30
CA VAL A 276 -1.21 -21.85 -4.67
C VAL A 276 -1.99 -23.14 -4.86
N SER A 277 -2.43 -23.76 -3.76
CA SER A 277 -3.26 -24.98 -3.78
C SER A 277 -4.74 -24.65 -3.91
N ALA A 278 -5.56 -25.64 -4.30
CA ALA A 278 -7.02 -25.49 -4.30
C ALA A 278 -7.59 -25.27 -2.88
N PRO A 279 -8.75 -24.62 -2.75
CA PRO A 279 -9.36 -24.37 -1.44
C PRO A 279 -9.69 -25.66 -0.69
N ARG A 280 -9.28 -25.74 0.58
CA ARG A 280 -9.46 -26.93 1.44
C ARG A 280 -10.56 -26.69 2.49
N LYS A 281 -11.22 -27.74 2.95
CA LYS A 281 -12.25 -27.68 4.00
C LYS A 281 -11.62 -27.33 5.37
N LYS A 282 -10.42 -27.87 5.62
CA LYS A 282 -9.57 -27.57 6.78
C LYS A 282 -8.18 -27.31 6.22
N ALA A 283 -7.67 -26.11 6.37
CA ALA A 283 -6.32 -25.72 6.06
C ALA A 283 -5.67 -25.18 7.35
N HIS A 284 -4.36 -25.20 7.44
CA HIS A 284 -3.62 -24.42 8.42
C HIS A 284 -3.29 -23.07 7.77
N ASP A 285 -3.12 -22.07 8.58
CA ASP A 285 -2.50 -20.81 8.16
C ASP A 285 -1.00 -21.03 8.11
N ASP A 286 -0.43 -20.85 6.93
CA ASP A 286 1.01 -20.93 6.76
C ASP A 286 1.56 -19.52 6.60
N VAL A 287 2.57 -19.16 7.37
CA VAL A 287 3.27 -17.88 7.29
C VAL A 287 4.74 -18.10 7.00
N TYR A 288 5.23 -17.47 5.95
CA TYR A 288 6.62 -17.54 5.53
C TYR A 288 7.27 -16.17 5.62
N ILE A 289 8.49 -16.15 6.15
CA ILE A 289 9.29 -14.94 6.30
C ILE A 289 10.46 -15.01 5.33
N HIS A 290 10.42 -14.18 4.32
CA HIS A 290 11.44 -14.12 3.28
C HIS A 290 12.45 -13.01 3.55
N ARG A 291 13.72 -13.28 3.20
CA ARG A 291 14.78 -12.29 3.08
C ARG A 291 15.04 -12.05 1.58
N PRO A 292 14.26 -11.18 0.92
CA PRO A 292 14.28 -11.07 -0.53
C PRO A 292 15.59 -10.49 -1.04
N LEU A 293 15.99 -10.92 -2.22
CA LEU A 293 17.12 -10.36 -2.95
C LEU A 293 16.66 -9.13 -3.76
N ALA A 294 17.54 -8.14 -3.86
CA ALA A 294 17.31 -6.95 -4.65
C ALA A 294 18.11 -6.96 -5.95
N ASP A 295 17.60 -6.23 -6.94
CA ASP A 295 18.32 -5.94 -8.18
C ASP A 295 19.50 -4.94 -7.93
N ARG A 296 20.23 -4.58 -9.00
CA ARG A 296 21.37 -3.64 -8.93
C ARG A 296 20.98 -2.24 -8.47
N ARG A 297 19.70 -1.87 -8.58
CA ARG A 297 19.16 -0.58 -8.12
C ARG A 297 18.66 -0.65 -6.67
N GLY A 298 18.73 -1.82 -6.05
CA GLY A 298 18.29 -2.05 -4.68
C GLY A 298 16.81 -2.39 -4.55
N ASN A 299 16.08 -2.64 -5.65
CA ASN A 299 14.66 -2.97 -5.65
C ASN A 299 14.44 -4.48 -5.57
N VAL A 300 13.47 -4.86 -4.77
CA VAL A 300 12.88 -6.20 -4.75
C VAL A 300 11.75 -6.26 -5.76
N HIS A 301 11.62 -7.40 -6.43
CA HIS A 301 10.53 -7.68 -7.35
C HIS A 301 9.85 -8.98 -6.94
N VAL A 302 8.54 -8.93 -6.72
CA VAL A 302 7.70 -10.07 -6.35
C VAL A 302 6.55 -10.14 -7.33
N GLY A 303 6.17 -11.31 -7.82
CA GLY A 303 5.05 -11.49 -8.73
C GLY A 303 4.13 -12.63 -8.28
N LEU A 304 2.83 -12.44 -8.37
CA LEU A 304 1.82 -13.49 -8.25
C LEU A 304 1.16 -13.65 -9.60
N ILE A 305 1.33 -14.82 -10.25
CA ILE A 305 1.02 -15.01 -11.66
C ILE A 305 0.02 -16.15 -11.83
N ASN A 306 -1.09 -15.86 -12.49
CA ASN A 306 -2.06 -16.83 -12.95
C ASN A 306 -1.90 -17.04 -14.45
N ASP A 307 -1.21 -18.13 -14.82
CA ASP A 307 -0.90 -18.45 -16.23
C ASP A 307 -2.17 -18.72 -17.05
N ARG A 308 -3.24 -19.27 -16.43
CA ARG A 308 -4.52 -19.54 -17.10
C ARG A 308 -5.23 -18.27 -17.56
N LEU A 309 -5.12 -17.20 -16.76
CA LEU A 309 -5.69 -15.89 -17.07
C LEU A 309 -4.72 -15.01 -17.86
N GLU A 310 -3.48 -15.44 -18.04
CA GLU A 310 -2.37 -14.60 -18.52
C GLU A 310 -2.31 -13.26 -17.76
N LEU A 311 -2.57 -13.28 -16.45
CA LEU A 311 -2.65 -12.13 -15.57
C LEU A 311 -1.73 -12.30 -14.37
N GLY A 312 -1.02 -11.24 -14.00
CA GLY A 312 -0.21 -11.20 -12.79
C GLY A 312 -0.39 -9.91 -12.02
N LEU A 313 -0.11 -9.96 -10.73
CA LEU A 313 0.09 -8.80 -9.89
C LEU A 313 1.56 -8.78 -9.47
N TYR A 314 2.21 -7.62 -9.48
CA TYR A 314 3.58 -7.49 -9.03
C TYR A 314 3.73 -6.42 -7.95
N TRP A 315 4.74 -6.61 -7.10
CA TRP A 315 5.18 -5.66 -6.10
C TRP A 315 6.62 -5.30 -6.39
N LYS A 316 6.94 -3.99 -6.29
CA LYS A 316 8.30 -3.49 -6.41
C LYS A 316 8.55 -2.49 -5.29
N PHE A 317 9.64 -2.69 -4.56
CA PHE A 317 9.99 -1.86 -3.40
C PHE A 317 11.49 -1.86 -3.12
N PRO A 318 12.04 -0.78 -2.52
CA PRO A 318 13.44 -0.74 -2.11
C PRO A 318 13.69 -1.67 -0.91
N ARG A 319 14.59 -2.63 -1.04
CA ARG A 319 14.94 -3.55 0.05
C ARG A 319 15.46 -2.85 1.31
N ARG A 320 16.13 -1.69 1.17
CA ARG A 320 16.61 -0.91 2.31
C ARG A 320 15.47 -0.38 3.19
N GLU A 321 14.29 -0.15 2.62
CA GLU A 321 13.12 0.39 3.29
C GLU A 321 12.25 -0.76 3.84
N LEU A 322 12.09 -1.82 3.04
CA LEU A 322 11.27 -2.98 3.34
C LEU A 322 12.10 -4.27 3.18
N PRO A 323 12.97 -4.59 4.16
CA PRO A 323 13.93 -5.70 4.05
C PRO A 323 13.32 -7.09 4.22
N ILE A 324 12.06 -7.16 4.64
CA ILE A 324 11.33 -8.41 4.91
C ILE A 324 10.12 -8.48 3.98
N LEU A 325 9.85 -9.66 3.46
CA LEU A 325 8.56 -9.98 2.85
C LEU A 325 7.93 -11.08 3.70
N ASN A 326 6.78 -10.78 4.30
CA ASN A 326 5.96 -11.80 4.90
C ASN A 326 4.99 -12.33 3.84
N GLN A 327 4.73 -13.63 3.86
CA GLN A 327 3.74 -14.29 3.03
C GLN A 327 2.82 -15.09 3.92
N TRP A 328 1.53 -14.84 3.83
CA TRP A 328 0.49 -15.60 4.49
C TRP A 328 -0.32 -16.41 3.47
N GLN A 329 -0.63 -17.65 3.78
CA GLN A 329 -1.48 -18.52 2.97
C GLN A 329 -2.68 -18.97 3.79
N HIS A 330 -3.88 -18.58 3.35
CA HIS A 330 -5.15 -18.97 3.95
C HIS A 330 -6.06 -19.57 2.90
N PHE A 331 -5.80 -20.82 2.54
CA PHE A 331 -6.51 -21.50 1.44
C PHE A 331 -7.72 -22.30 1.94
N HIS A 332 -8.62 -21.64 2.69
CA HIS A 332 -9.85 -22.19 3.17
C HIS A 332 -11.02 -21.98 2.21
N ARG A 333 -12.00 -22.89 2.22
CA ARG A 333 -13.24 -22.69 1.48
C ARG A 333 -14.01 -21.48 2.00
N GLY A 334 -14.31 -20.52 1.10
CA GLY A 334 -15.07 -19.30 1.41
C GLY A 334 -14.25 -18.17 2.02
N THR A 335 -12.95 -18.40 2.29
CA THR A 335 -11.97 -17.38 2.72
C THR A 335 -10.63 -17.70 2.07
N TYR A 336 -10.60 -17.65 0.74
CA TYR A 336 -9.47 -18.09 -0.08
C TYR A 336 -8.61 -16.87 -0.46
N VAL A 337 -7.51 -16.70 0.25
CA VAL A 337 -6.66 -15.50 0.19
C VAL A 337 -5.20 -15.85 0.44
N THR A 338 -4.30 -15.02 -0.06
CA THR A 338 -2.89 -15.01 0.35
C THR A 338 -2.48 -13.58 0.70
N GLY A 339 -1.61 -13.42 1.68
CA GLY A 339 -0.93 -12.17 1.98
C GLY A 339 0.40 -12.10 1.25
N ILE A 340 0.70 -11.00 0.57
CA ILE A 340 2.02 -10.64 0.06
C ILE A 340 2.39 -9.31 0.71
N GLU A 341 3.30 -9.35 1.69
CA GLU A 341 3.35 -8.34 2.73
C GLU A 341 4.76 -7.77 2.92
N PRO A 342 5.20 -6.85 2.04
CA PRO A 342 6.46 -6.13 2.26
C PRO A 342 6.41 -5.34 3.58
N GLY A 343 7.47 -5.43 4.37
CA GLY A 343 7.56 -4.76 5.66
C GLY A 343 8.98 -4.42 6.08
N ASN A 344 9.10 -3.50 7.04
CA ASN A 344 10.35 -3.25 7.74
C ASN A 344 10.59 -4.24 8.88
N CYS A 345 9.58 -5.04 9.21
CA CYS A 345 9.57 -6.01 10.30
C CYS A 345 8.83 -7.30 9.89
N SER A 346 8.97 -8.35 10.70
CA SER A 346 8.14 -9.55 10.63
C SER A 346 6.78 -9.31 11.30
N VAL A 347 5.75 -10.06 10.87
CA VAL A 347 4.40 -10.08 11.47
C VAL A 347 4.33 -10.83 12.83
N LEU A 348 5.46 -11.17 13.43
CA LEU A 348 5.54 -12.01 14.64
C LEU A 348 5.65 -11.20 15.94
N GLY A 349 5.25 -9.92 15.95
CA GLY A 349 5.24 -9.09 17.15
C GLY A 349 6.57 -8.42 17.50
N ARG A 350 6.53 -7.49 18.46
CA ARG A 350 7.72 -6.74 18.94
C ARG A 350 8.75 -7.66 19.60
N ALA A 351 8.29 -8.54 20.49
CA ALA A 351 9.18 -9.44 21.23
C ALA A 351 10.01 -10.32 20.29
N TRP A 352 9.38 -10.88 19.26
CA TRP A 352 10.07 -11.65 18.23
C TRP A 352 11.07 -10.79 17.45
N ASN A 353 10.62 -9.63 16.93
CA ASN A 353 11.48 -8.73 16.15
C ASN A 353 12.67 -8.20 16.97
N ARG A 354 12.48 -7.95 18.27
CA ARG A 354 13.56 -7.55 19.20
C ARG A 354 14.58 -8.69 19.35
N LYS A 355 14.11 -9.91 19.63
CA LYS A 355 14.96 -11.11 19.76
C LYS A 355 15.80 -11.35 18.51
N HIS A 356 15.22 -11.13 17.33
CA HIS A 356 15.87 -11.36 16.04
C HIS A 356 16.58 -10.10 15.47
N LYS A 357 16.72 -9.04 16.29
CA LYS A 357 17.39 -7.77 15.92
C LYS A 357 16.83 -7.11 14.67
N SER A 358 15.52 -7.30 14.42
CA SER A 358 14.78 -6.69 13.31
C SER A 358 13.84 -5.57 13.75
N LEU A 359 13.60 -5.38 15.05
CA LEU A 359 12.84 -4.23 15.56
C LEU A 359 13.62 -2.95 15.33
N GLN A 360 12.99 -2.01 14.66
CA GLN A 360 13.53 -0.69 14.36
C GLN A 360 12.91 0.35 15.28
N TYR A 361 13.67 1.39 15.59
CA TYR A 361 13.22 2.56 16.34
C TYR A 361 13.40 3.80 15.48
N ILE A 362 12.46 4.75 15.63
CA ILE A 362 12.53 6.07 15.01
C ILE A 362 12.75 7.11 16.11
N GLN A 363 13.81 7.92 15.96
CA GLN A 363 14.20 8.93 16.95
C GLN A 363 13.27 10.14 16.90
N PRO A 364 13.14 10.93 17.98
CA PRO A 364 12.40 12.20 17.95
C PRO A 364 12.83 13.09 16.79
N GLY A 365 11.86 13.55 15.98
CA GLY A 365 12.09 14.35 14.78
C GLY A 365 12.69 13.59 13.59
N GLU A 366 13.02 12.31 13.73
CA GLU A 366 13.47 11.49 12.61
C GLU A 366 12.33 11.20 11.65
N VAL A 367 12.70 11.06 10.37
CA VAL A 367 11.80 10.74 9.27
C VAL A 367 12.25 9.47 8.58
N ARG A 368 11.31 8.56 8.33
CA ARG A 368 11.50 7.37 7.48
C ARG A 368 10.55 7.42 6.29
N GLU A 369 11.08 7.06 5.13
CA GLU A 369 10.29 6.96 3.91
C GLU A 369 10.16 5.49 3.48
N PHE A 370 8.98 5.16 2.95
CA PHE A 370 8.66 3.84 2.40
C PHE A 370 8.03 4.02 1.02
N HIS A 371 8.48 3.23 0.07
CA HIS A 371 7.98 3.24 -1.30
C HIS A 371 7.54 1.84 -1.70
N LEU A 372 6.34 1.75 -2.27
CA LEU A 372 5.79 0.51 -2.79
C LEU A 372 5.07 0.79 -4.12
N GLU A 373 5.37 0.01 -5.14
CA GLU A 373 4.61 -0.04 -6.39
C GLU A 373 3.90 -1.39 -6.49
N ILE A 374 2.59 -1.36 -6.76
CA ILE A 374 1.75 -2.53 -7.04
C ILE A 374 1.23 -2.36 -8.44
N GLY A 375 1.50 -3.31 -9.33
CA GLY A 375 1.07 -3.19 -10.71
C GLY A 375 0.61 -4.51 -11.32
N VAL A 376 -0.06 -4.39 -12.45
CA VAL A 376 -0.64 -5.51 -13.17
C VAL A 376 0.28 -5.91 -14.32
N LEU A 377 0.46 -7.20 -14.52
CA LEU A 377 1.10 -7.82 -15.69
C LEU A 377 -0.01 -8.38 -16.58
N ASP A 378 -0.19 -7.80 -17.76
CA ASP A 378 -1.27 -8.14 -18.68
C ASP A 378 -0.73 -8.86 -19.91
N GLY A 379 -0.99 -10.15 -19.97
CA GLY A 379 -0.57 -11.04 -21.05
C GLY A 379 0.80 -11.67 -20.88
N ALA A 380 0.99 -12.80 -21.55
CA ALA A 380 2.20 -13.63 -21.46
C ALA A 380 3.51 -12.89 -21.76
N ARG A 381 3.47 -11.81 -22.57
CA ARG A 381 4.67 -11.03 -22.90
C ARG A 381 5.19 -10.27 -21.70
N GLU A 382 4.30 -9.59 -20.96
CA GLU A 382 4.67 -8.81 -19.77
C GLU A 382 5.10 -9.73 -18.63
N ILE A 383 4.37 -10.83 -18.43
CA ILE A 383 4.73 -11.88 -17.46
C ILE A 383 6.14 -12.38 -17.71
N ARG A 384 6.46 -12.81 -18.94
CA ARG A 384 7.81 -13.28 -19.27
C ARG A 384 8.89 -12.20 -19.16
N ALA A 385 8.54 -10.93 -19.42
CA ALA A 385 9.48 -9.83 -19.23
C ALA A 385 9.80 -9.62 -17.75
N PHE A 386 8.78 -9.61 -16.89
CA PHE A 386 8.91 -9.53 -15.46
C PHE A 386 9.74 -10.70 -14.87
N GLU A 387 9.44 -11.94 -15.25
CA GLU A 387 10.19 -13.10 -14.77
C GLU A 387 11.68 -13.03 -15.15
N ARG A 388 12.00 -12.49 -16.36
CA ARG A 388 13.40 -12.24 -16.75
C ARG A 388 14.06 -11.16 -15.89
N GLU A 389 13.31 -10.12 -15.52
CA GLU A 389 13.81 -9.06 -14.64
C GLU A 389 14.14 -9.61 -13.25
N VAL A 390 13.23 -10.39 -12.65
CA VAL A 390 13.45 -11.08 -11.39
C VAL A 390 14.70 -11.98 -11.46
N LYS A 391 14.84 -12.81 -12.51
CA LYS A 391 16.01 -13.68 -12.69
C LYS A 391 17.33 -12.93 -12.88
N ARG A 392 17.32 -11.76 -13.53
CA ARG A 392 18.54 -10.93 -13.73
C ARG A 392 19.02 -10.30 -12.44
N GLY A 393 18.12 -9.90 -11.55
CA GLY A 393 18.45 -9.36 -10.23
C GLY A 393 19.36 -10.29 -9.43
N VAL A 394 19.14 -11.60 -9.52
CA VAL A 394 19.93 -12.62 -8.80
C VAL A 394 21.35 -12.77 -9.31
N ARG A 395 21.56 -12.77 -10.62
CA ARG A 395 22.91 -12.95 -11.21
C ARG A 395 23.87 -11.82 -10.82
N SER A 396 23.36 -10.67 -10.41
CA SER A 396 24.17 -9.52 -10.01
C SER A 396 24.54 -9.50 -8.53
N SER A 397 23.80 -10.19 -7.67
CA SER A 397 24.08 -10.27 -6.23
C SER A 397 25.07 -11.37 -5.86
N SER A 398 25.25 -12.37 -6.73
CA SER A 398 26.19 -13.48 -6.52
C SER A 398 27.65 -13.12 -6.85
N THR A 399 27.91 -12.01 -7.55
CA THR A 399 29.26 -11.57 -7.96
C THR A 399 29.93 -10.56 -7.00
N THR A 400 29.23 -10.13 -5.94
CA THR A 400 29.78 -9.18 -4.96
C THR A 400 30.05 -9.79 -3.56
N GLY A 401 30.08 -11.11 -3.49
CA GLY A 401 30.34 -11.86 -2.25
C GLY A 401 31.53 -12.83 -2.42
N SER A 402 32.71 -12.29 -2.69
CA SER A 402 34.00 -12.98 -2.51
C SER A 402 34.96 -12.07 -1.77
#